data_8443c969b2803ed7def675ee07a6fcd6
#
_entry.id   8443c969b2803ed7def675ee07a6fcd6
#
_cell.length_a   1.000
_cell.length_b   1.000
_cell.length_c   1.000
_cell.angle_alpha   90.00
_cell.angle_beta   90.00
_cell.angle_gamma   90.00
#
_symmetry.space_group_name_H-M   'P 1'
#
loop_
_entity.id
_entity.type
_entity.pdbx_description
1 polymer ?
#
loop_
_entity_poly.entity_id
_entity_poly.type
_entity_poly.pdbx_seq_one_letter_code
_entity_poly.pdbx_strand_id
1 'polypeptide(L)'
;MPRVISIVSGKGGVGKTTLVGNLGAILSKKFDKKVLLIDANITTPHLGQYMGVDFCQTTLNDVLRGKALVDEALYEHESGARLIPASIELHDLKGIDISKLKKVVAEANKKIKDTEIVLIDSAPGLGREAVASLKASKEVLFITTPYAPIVIDVMKCARIAEHLKLKPLGVVVNMSHGKGHELNKQEIEALVGLPVISTIRHHKEVHHSLSARKPLVLHRPRTQGAKEFYRLAEALMGVEQTNPGVLARLREIFNRFYSTTPKNTKKMQAQ
;
A
#
# COMPACT_ATOMS: atom_id res chain seq x y z
N MET A 1 0.40 17.95 7.54
CA MET A 1 0.23 16.54 7.97
C MET A 1 0.68 15.65 6.83
N PRO A 2 1.42 14.56 7.10
CA PRO A 2 1.88 13.65 6.05
C PRO A 2 0.71 12.99 5.32
N ARG A 3 0.94 12.59 4.07
CA ARG A 3 0.04 11.71 3.34
C ARG A 3 0.20 10.30 3.88
N VAL A 4 -0.88 9.69 4.34
CA VAL A 4 -0.88 8.30 4.83
C VAL A 4 -1.64 7.43 3.85
N ILE A 5 -0.92 6.54 3.17
CA ILE A 5 -1.43 5.71 2.07
C ILE A 5 -1.31 4.24 2.47
N SER A 6 -2.41 3.51 2.53
CA SER A 6 -2.39 2.05 2.64
C SER A 6 -2.35 1.41 1.26
N ILE A 7 -1.46 0.43 1.09
CA ILE A 7 -1.42 -0.43 -0.11
C ILE A 7 -2.16 -1.72 0.21
N VAL A 8 -3.26 -1.97 -0.49
CA VAL A 8 -4.24 -3.02 -0.14
C VAL A 8 -4.49 -3.95 -1.32
N SER A 9 -4.67 -5.22 -1.03
CA SER A 9 -5.05 -6.23 -2.02
C SER A 9 -6.04 -7.24 -1.45
N GLY A 10 -6.87 -7.82 -2.30
CA GLY A 10 -7.80 -8.88 -1.93
C GLY A 10 -7.13 -10.22 -1.63
N LYS A 11 -5.93 -10.49 -2.17
CA LYS A 11 -5.19 -11.75 -1.99
C LYS A 11 -3.72 -11.52 -1.69
N GLY A 12 -3.09 -12.54 -1.09
CA GLY A 12 -1.64 -12.63 -0.94
C GLY A 12 -0.93 -12.88 -2.28
N GLY A 13 0.36 -12.57 -2.33
CA GLY A 13 1.22 -12.88 -3.49
C GLY A 13 1.07 -11.93 -4.69
N VAL A 14 0.23 -10.90 -4.63
CA VAL A 14 0.05 -9.94 -5.74
C VAL A 14 1.15 -8.87 -5.85
N GLY A 15 2.10 -8.84 -4.90
CA GLY A 15 3.25 -7.94 -4.92
C GLY A 15 3.09 -6.64 -4.13
N LYS A 16 2.24 -6.59 -3.09
CA LYS A 16 2.11 -5.40 -2.20
C LYS A 16 3.44 -4.94 -1.63
N THR A 17 4.13 -5.81 -0.91
CA THR A 17 5.43 -5.52 -0.27
C THR A 17 6.47 -5.05 -1.29
N THR A 18 6.52 -5.70 -2.46
CA THR A 18 7.39 -5.27 -3.57
C THR A 18 7.04 -3.86 -4.03
N LEU A 19 5.74 -3.56 -4.14
CA LEU A 19 5.28 -2.23 -4.53
C LEU A 19 5.66 -1.19 -3.49
N VAL A 20 5.41 -1.45 -2.20
CA VAL A 20 5.74 -0.55 -1.08
C VAL A 20 7.24 -0.25 -1.05
N GLY A 21 8.09 -1.27 -1.11
CA GLY A 21 9.54 -1.10 -1.07
C GLY A 21 10.08 -0.30 -2.26
N ASN A 22 9.60 -0.58 -3.48
CA ASN A 22 10.03 0.16 -4.67
C ASN A 22 9.51 1.61 -4.64
N LEU A 23 8.25 1.85 -4.27
CA LEU A 23 7.70 3.21 -4.13
C LEU A 23 8.44 3.99 -3.05
N GLY A 24 8.70 3.38 -1.89
CA GLY A 24 9.45 4.01 -0.81
C GLY A 24 10.83 4.47 -1.26
N ALA A 25 11.57 3.58 -1.95
CA ALA A 25 12.89 3.89 -2.46
C ALA A 25 12.88 4.98 -3.54
N ILE A 26 11.89 4.98 -4.46
CA ILE A 26 11.76 6.01 -5.50
C ILE A 26 11.41 7.36 -4.89
N LEU A 27 10.39 7.39 -4.02
CA LEU A 27 9.90 8.63 -3.43
C LEU A 27 10.98 9.30 -2.58
N SER A 28 11.78 8.51 -1.84
CA SER A 28 12.88 9.06 -1.06
C SER A 28 14.06 9.49 -1.94
N LYS A 29 14.54 8.63 -2.86
CA LYS A 29 15.76 8.88 -3.58
C LYS A 29 15.61 9.82 -4.79
N LYS A 30 14.49 9.68 -5.56
CA LYS A 30 14.26 10.48 -6.78
C LYS A 30 13.48 11.76 -6.50
N PHE A 31 12.49 11.69 -5.59
CA PHE A 31 11.62 12.84 -5.28
C PHE A 31 12.02 13.57 -4.02
N ASP A 32 13.11 13.17 -3.37
CA ASP A 32 13.64 13.75 -2.12
C ASP A 32 12.56 13.87 -1.01
N LYS A 33 11.64 12.89 -0.96
CA LYS A 33 10.59 12.87 0.04
C LYS A 33 11.02 12.14 1.31
N LYS A 34 10.60 12.66 2.45
CA LYS A 34 10.77 11.98 3.74
C LYS A 34 9.69 10.91 3.90
N VAL A 35 10.03 9.67 3.52
CA VAL A 35 9.09 8.54 3.47
C VAL A 35 9.27 7.64 4.67
N LEU A 36 8.15 7.27 5.29
CA LEU A 36 8.08 6.23 6.31
C LEU A 36 7.32 5.02 5.76
N LEU A 37 7.92 3.86 5.80
CA LEU A 37 7.33 2.57 5.48
C LEU A 37 6.91 1.87 6.76
N ILE A 38 5.72 1.27 6.81
CA ILE A 38 5.23 0.51 7.96
C ILE A 38 4.76 -0.86 7.50
N ASP A 39 5.35 -1.93 8.01
CA ASP A 39 4.89 -3.29 7.78
C ASP A 39 3.73 -3.62 8.72
N ALA A 40 2.51 -3.51 8.23
CA ALA A 40 1.30 -3.83 8.99
C ALA A 40 0.77 -5.25 8.70
N ASN A 41 1.53 -6.06 7.97
CA ASN A 41 1.27 -7.49 7.78
C ASN A 41 1.95 -8.29 8.91
N ILE A 42 1.40 -8.20 10.11
CA ILE A 42 2.01 -8.70 11.34
C ILE A 42 2.14 -10.22 11.36
N THR A 43 1.20 -10.93 10.75
CA THR A 43 1.18 -12.39 10.74
C THR A 43 2.23 -12.98 9.78
N THR A 44 2.46 -12.33 8.64
CA THR A 44 3.43 -12.77 7.63
C THR A 44 4.22 -11.58 7.08
N PRO A 45 5.10 -10.98 7.91
CA PRO A 45 5.85 -9.79 7.54
C PRO A 45 6.95 -10.12 6.53
N HIS A 46 7.12 -9.24 5.55
CA HIS A 46 8.17 -9.40 4.54
C HIS A 46 8.86 -8.08 4.15
N LEU A 47 8.35 -6.93 4.61
CA LEU A 47 8.85 -5.64 4.17
C LEU A 47 10.28 -5.40 4.67
N GLY A 48 10.57 -5.72 5.94
CA GLY A 48 11.92 -5.64 6.51
C GLY A 48 12.92 -6.44 5.69
N GLN A 49 12.62 -7.72 5.46
CA GLN A 49 13.48 -8.61 4.66
C GLN A 49 13.68 -8.10 3.23
N TYR A 50 12.62 -7.64 2.57
CA TYR A 50 12.71 -7.10 1.20
C TYR A 50 13.55 -5.83 1.12
N MET A 51 13.54 -5.02 2.19
CA MET A 51 14.36 -3.82 2.30
C MET A 51 15.78 -4.10 2.83
N GLY A 52 16.16 -5.38 3.05
CA GLY A 52 17.48 -5.74 3.54
C GLY A 52 17.72 -5.42 5.01
N VAL A 53 16.65 -5.21 5.79
CA VAL A 53 16.71 -5.02 7.24
C VAL A 53 16.46 -6.35 7.92
N ASP A 54 17.54 -7.00 8.41
CA ASP A 54 17.51 -8.39 8.87
C ASP A 54 17.26 -8.55 10.37
N PHE A 55 17.97 -7.76 11.17
CA PHE A 55 17.93 -7.88 12.61
C PHE A 55 17.26 -6.63 13.20
N CYS A 56 16.01 -6.79 13.58
CA CYS A 56 15.24 -5.74 14.21
C CYS A 56 15.13 -6.03 15.70
N GLN A 57 15.84 -5.27 16.55
CA GLN A 57 15.73 -5.38 18.00
C GLN A 57 14.36 -4.95 18.50
N THR A 58 13.78 -3.93 17.85
CA THR A 58 12.46 -3.39 18.18
C THR A 58 11.61 -3.36 16.91
N THR A 59 10.36 -3.76 16.99
CA THR A 59 9.47 -3.91 15.84
C THR A 59 8.13 -3.23 16.08
N LEU A 60 7.30 -3.15 15.05
CA LEU A 60 5.91 -2.70 15.18
C LEU A 60 5.14 -3.53 16.23
N ASN A 61 5.47 -4.82 16.37
CA ASN A 61 4.86 -5.71 17.36
C ASN A 61 5.08 -5.22 18.78
N ASP A 62 6.28 -4.72 19.10
CA ASP A 62 6.62 -4.18 20.43
C ASP A 62 5.88 -2.88 20.70
N VAL A 63 5.80 -2.01 19.70
CA VAL A 63 5.06 -0.75 19.78
C VAL A 63 3.56 -1.02 20.00
N LEU A 64 2.96 -1.97 19.28
CA LEU A 64 1.54 -2.33 19.41
C LEU A 64 1.24 -2.94 20.79
N ARG A 65 2.20 -3.65 21.39
CA ARG A 65 2.11 -4.18 22.76
C ARG A 65 2.34 -3.11 23.83
N GLY A 66 2.84 -1.94 23.46
CA GLY A 66 3.22 -0.86 24.38
C GLY A 66 4.53 -1.14 25.13
N LYS A 67 5.38 -2.01 24.59
CA LYS A 67 6.70 -2.36 25.14
C LYS A 67 7.82 -1.44 24.66
N ALA A 68 7.57 -0.71 23.55
CA ALA A 68 8.53 0.21 22.95
C ALA A 68 7.82 1.46 22.41
N LEU A 69 8.59 2.53 22.27
CA LEU A 69 8.16 3.74 21.61
C LEU A 69 8.29 3.58 20.08
N VAL A 70 7.53 4.35 19.32
CA VAL A 70 7.51 4.24 17.86
C VAL A 70 8.84 4.61 17.19
N ASP A 71 9.58 5.51 17.78
CA ASP A 71 10.90 5.95 17.33
C ASP A 71 12.01 4.91 17.63
N GLU A 72 11.83 4.04 18.62
CA GLU A 72 12.74 2.92 18.90
C GLU A 72 12.63 1.79 17.86
N ALA A 73 11.50 1.71 17.15
CA ALA A 73 11.28 0.73 16.08
C ALA A 73 11.65 1.27 14.69
N LEU A 74 12.34 2.40 14.60
CA LEU A 74 12.65 3.08 13.36
C LEU A 74 14.02 2.65 12.81
N TYR A 75 14.05 2.19 11.56
CA TYR A 75 15.25 1.81 10.83
C TYR A 75 15.41 2.68 9.60
N GLU A 76 16.65 3.09 9.31
CA GLU A 76 16.97 3.84 8.09
C GLU A 76 17.43 2.88 6.99
N HIS A 77 16.97 3.14 5.78
CA HIS A 77 17.35 2.38 4.59
C HIS A 77 18.27 3.21 3.68
N GLU A 78 19.16 2.58 2.93
CA GLU A 78 20.12 3.23 2.00
C GLU A 78 19.50 4.18 0.96
N SER A 79 18.20 4.05 0.70
CA SER A 79 17.46 4.95 -0.20
C SER A 79 17.05 6.27 0.45
N GLY A 80 17.27 6.43 1.75
CA GLY A 80 16.75 7.55 2.55
C GLY A 80 15.31 7.31 3.07
N ALA A 81 14.64 6.20 2.70
CA ALA A 81 13.39 5.82 3.30
C ALA A 81 13.63 5.30 4.73
N ARG A 82 12.67 5.56 5.63
CA ARG A 82 12.64 5.01 6.98
C ARG A 82 11.63 3.89 7.05
N LEU A 83 11.84 2.91 7.90
CA LEU A 83 11.05 1.69 8.00
C LEU A 83 10.73 1.36 9.46
N ILE A 84 9.48 1.00 9.74
CA ILE A 84 9.06 0.30 10.95
C ILE A 84 8.67 -1.12 10.54
N PRO A 85 9.55 -2.12 10.75
CA PRO A 85 9.31 -3.51 10.39
C PRO A 85 8.37 -4.19 11.39
N ALA A 86 7.70 -5.27 10.97
CA ALA A 86 7.06 -6.20 11.89
C ALA A 86 8.00 -7.38 12.21
N SER A 87 7.77 -8.03 13.35
CA SER A 87 8.57 -9.17 13.81
C SER A 87 8.26 -10.42 13.01
N ILE A 88 9.31 -11.18 12.65
CA ILE A 88 9.19 -12.51 12.03
C ILE A 88 9.00 -13.63 13.07
N GLU A 89 9.13 -13.32 14.34
CA GLU A 89 9.09 -14.30 15.42
C GLU A 89 7.65 -14.62 15.82
N LEU A 90 7.30 -15.91 15.86
CA LEU A 90 5.94 -16.35 16.18
C LEU A 90 5.51 -15.94 17.60
N HIS A 91 6.44 -15.94 18.57
CA HIS A 91 6.11 -15.54 19.94
C HIS A 91 5.72 -14.06 20.05
N ASP A 92 6.11 -13.24 19.08
CA ASP A 92 5.78 -11.83 19.03
C ASP A 92 4.35 -11.55 18.53
N LEU A 93 3.65 -12.55 18.05
CA LEU A 93 2.22 -12.43 17.74
C LEU A 93 1.34 -12.39 18.99
N LYS A 94 1.82 -12.92 20.12
CA LYS A 94 1.04 -12.99 21.35
C LYS A 94 0.84 -11.60 21.97
N GLY A 95 -0.44 -11.28 22.26
CA GLY A 95 -0.80 -10.04 22.95
C GLY A 95 -0.82 -8.80 22.07
N ILE A 96 -0.75 -8.93 20.74
CA ILE A 96 -0.89 -7.80 19.82
C ILE A 96 -2.35 -7.35 19.71
N ASP A 97 -2.54 -6.05 19.83
CA ASP A 97 -3.79 -5.39 19.47
C ASP A 97 -3.58 -4.52 18.25
N ILE A 98 -3.85 -5.10 17.06
CA ILE A 98 -3.70 -4.41 15.78
C ILE A 98 -4.64 -3.20 15.65
N SER A 99 -5.70 -3.10 16.45
CA SER A 99 -6.59 -1.94 16.44
C SER A 99 -5.88 -0.64 16.82
N LYS A 100 -4.76 -0.74 17.55
CA LYS A 100 -3.90 0.38 17.93
C LYS A 100 -3.08 0.96 16.78
N LEU A 101 -3.02 0.31 15.60
CA LEU A 101 -2.21 0.76 14.47
C LEU A 101 -2.48 2.22 14.10
N LYS A 102 -3.73 2.65 14.11
CA LYS A 102 -4.09 4.06 13.87
C LYS A 102 -3.42 5.02 14.86
N LYS A 103 -3.34 4.64 16.13
CA LYS A 103 -2.66 5.44 17.17
C LYS A 103 -1.15 5.46 16.93
N VAL A 104 -0.57 4.31 16.62
CA VAL A 104 0.88 4.18 16.30
C VAL A 104 1.25 5.05 15.09
N VAL A 105 0.48 5.03 14.01
CA VAL A 105 0.71 5.90 12.85
C VAL A 105 0.60 7.38 13.23
N ALA A 106 -0.36 7.75 14.07
CA ALA A 106 -0.50 9.13 14.53
C ALA A 106 0.66 9.57 15.41
N GLU A 107 1.20 8.69 16.26
CA GLU A 107 2.40 8.93 17.07
C GLU A 107 3.65 9.03 16.18
N ALA A 108 3.81 8.15 15.20
CA ALA A 108 4.90 8.22 14.24
C ALA A 108 4.93 9.57 13.53
N ASN A 109 3.77 10.07 13.08
CA ASN A 109 3.64 11.37 12.44
C ASN A 109 4.03 12.56 13.33
N LYS A 110 3.98 12.39 14.66
CA LYS A 110 4.37 13.44 15.63
C LYS A 110 5.84 13.35 16.01
N LYS A 111 6.34 12.14 16.23
CA LYS A 111 7.68 11.89 16.75
C LYS A 111 8.74 11.84 15.66
N ILE A 112 8.43 11.23 14.51
CA ILE A 112 9.35 11.12 13.38
C ILE A 112 9.21 12.40 12.56
N LYS A 113 10.03 13.39 12.90
CA LYS A 113 10.01 14.72 12.27
C LYS A 113 10.18 14.63 10.75
N ASP A 114 9.64 15.62 10.04
CA ASP A 114 9.76 15.81 8.59
C ASP A 114 9.17 14.71 7.71
N THR A 115 8.42 13.76 8.27
CA THR A 115 7.72 12.76 7.47
C THR A 115 6.68 13.43 6.58
N GLU A 116 6.79 13.24 5.25
CA GLU A 116 5.87 13.77 4.25
C GLU A 116 4.88 12.70 3.76
N ILE A 117 5.36 11.45 3.66
CA ILE A 117 4.57 10.32 3.13
C ILE A 117 4.76 9.11 4.05
N VAL A 118 3.66 8.48 4.42
CA VAL A 118 3.64 7.17 5.10
C VAL A 118 3.03 6.16 4.14
N LEU A 119 3.74 5.08 3.84
CA LEU A 119 3.23 3.94 3.09
C LEU A 119 3.03 2.76 4.05
N ILE A 120 1.82 2.23 4.12
CA ILE A 120 1.47 1.08 4.96
C ILE A 120 1.36 -0.16 4.07
N ASP A 121 2.25 -1.14 4.27
CA ASP A 121 2.13 -2.47 3.67
C ASP A 121 1.09 -3.27 4.45
N SER A 122 -0.10 -3.42 3.90
CA SER A 122 -1.19 -4.09 4.62
C SER A 122 -1.11 -5.61 4.49
N ALA A 123 -1.71 -6.33 5.43
CA ALA A 123 -1.97 -7.75 5.25
C ALA A 123 -2.91 -7.99 4.04
N PRO A 124 -2.86 -9.18 3.41
CA PRO A 124 -3.76 -9.53 2.33
C PRO A 124 -5.20 -9.75 2.80
N GLY A 125 -6.14 -9.59 1.88
CA GLY A 125 -7.56 -9.87 2.13
C GLY A 125 -8.28 -8.78 2.92
N LEU A 126 -9.29 -9.20 3.67
CA LEU A 126 -10.21 -8.33 4.43
C LEU A 126 -10.18 -8.64 5.93
N GLY A 127 -9.12 -9.29 6.39
CA GLY A 127 -8.91 -9.61 7.81
C GLY A 127 -8.71 -8.37 8.69
N ARG A 128 -8.58 -8.61 10.00
CA ARG A 128 -8.45 -7.55 11.02
C ARG A 128 -7.26 -6.61 10.75
N GLU A 129 -6.14 -7.15 10.29
CA GLU A 129 -4.92 -6.39 9.96
C GLU A 129 -5.14 -5.46 8.75
N ALA A 130 -5.76 -5.98 7.67
CA ALA A 130 -6.06 -5.18 6.49
C ALA A 130 -7.03 -4.03 6.82
N VAL A 131 -8.08 -4.31 7.60
CA VAL A 131 -9.02 -3.27 8.06
C VAL A 131 -8.35 -2.27 8.99
N ALA A 132 -7.42 -2.70 9.84
CA ALA A 132 -6.66 -1.80 10.71
C ALA A 132 -5.77 -0.85 9.89
N SER A 133 -5.11 -1.37 8.83
CA SER A 133 -4.31 -0.57 7.90
C SER A 133 -5.17 0.49 7.19
N LEU A 134 -6.36 0.11 6.71
CA LEU A 134 -7.31 1.06 6.12
C LEU A 134 -7.72 2.15 7.13
N LYS A 135 -8.08 1.78 8.37
CA LYS A 135 -8.46 2.73 9.42
C LYS A 135 -7.32 3.67 9.85
N ALA A 136 -6.07 3.26 9.66
CA ALA A 136 -4.88 4.06 9.97
C ALA A 136 -4.51 5.04 8.85
N SER A 137 -5.08 4.93 7.66
CA SER A 137 -4.76 5.75 6.49
C SER A 137 -5.85 6.77 6.15
N LYS A 138 -5.53 7.69 5.25
CA LYS A 138 -6.47 8.63 4.62
C LYS A 138 -6.64 8.36 3.13
N GLU A 139 -5.63 7.78 2.51
CA GLU A 139 -5.61 7.43 1.10
C GLU A 139 -5.37 5.92 0.96
N VAL A 140 -5.87 5.32 -0.12
CA VAL A 140 -5.70 3.89 -0.39
C VAL A 140 -5.32 3.67 -1.85
N LEU A 141 -4.30 2.85 -2.06
CA LEU A 141 -3.88 2.35 -3.36
C LEU A 141 -4.15 0.85 -3.41
N PHE A 142 -4.93 0.42 -4.39
CA PHE A 142 -5.24 -0.99 -4.57
C PHE A 142 -4.24 -1.64 -5.53
N ILE A 143 -3.88 -2.88 -5.25
CA ILE A 143 -3.05 -3.70 -6.14
C ILE A 143 -3.73 -5.04 -6.40
N THR A 144 -3.72 -5.45 -7.67
CA THR A 144 -4.30 -6.72 -8.14
C THR A 144 -3.42 -7.36 -9.20
N THR A 145 -3.68 -8.61 -9.52
CA THR A 145 -3.26 -9.24 -10.80
C THR A 145 -4.46 -9.28 -11.73
N PRO A 146 -4.27 -9.42 -13.07
CA PRO A 146 -5.35 -9.28 -14.05
C PRO A 146 -6.26 -10.53 -14.17
N TYR A 147 -6.58 -11.17 -13.04
CA TYR A 147 -7.44 -12.35 -12.99
C TYR A 147 -8.73 -12.05 -12.23
N ALA A 148 -9.89 -12.39 -12.82
CA ALA A 148 -11.20 -12.03 -12.30
C ALA A 148 -11.42 -12.33 -10.80
N PRO A 149 -11.05 -13.50 -10.23
CA PRO A 149 -11.25 -13.75 -8.81
C PRO A 149 -10.49 -12.76 -7.91
N ILE A 150 -9.28 -12.35 -8.32
CA ILE A 150 -8.43 -11.43 -7.54
C ILE A 150 -8.95 -10.00 -7.66
N VAL A 151 -9.42 -9.61 -8.84
CA VAL A 151 -10.04 -8.29 -9.08
C VAL A 151 -11.34 -8.15 -8.27
N ILE A 152 -12.17 -9.20 -8.19
CA ILE A 152 -13.39 -9.22 -7.38
C ILE A 152 -13.06 -8.99 -5.88
N ASP A 153 -11.99 -9.58 -5.39
CA ASP A 153 -11.60 -9.36 -3.99
C ASP A 153 -11.12 -7.92 -3.76
N VAL A 154 -10.45 -7.30 -4.73
CA VAL A 154 -10.11 -5.86 -4.67
C VAL A 154 -11.36 -4.99 -4.71
N MET A 155 -12.38 -5.34 -5.49
CA MET A 155 -13.67 -4.66 -5.48
C MET A 155 -14.29 -4.65 -4.07
N LYS A 156 -14.24 -5.77 -3.34
CA LYS A 156 -14.70 -5.83 -1.93
C LYS A 156 -13.87 -4.90 -1.03
N CYS A 157 -12.53 -4.87 -1.21
CA CYS A 157 -11.66 -3.94 -0.47
C CYS A 157 -12.04 -2.48 -0.74
N ALA A 158 -12.34 -2.14 -2.00
CA ALA A 158 -12.75 -0.79 -2.39
C ALA A 158 -14.06 -0.35 -1.70
N ARG A 159 -15.02 -1.27 -1.57
CA ARG A 159 -16.26 -1.01 -0.83
C ARG A 159 -16.04 -0.70 0.65
N ILE A 160 -15.09 -1.42 1.29
CA ILE A 160 -14.74 -1.13 2.69
C ILE A 160 -14.04 0.24 2.80
N ALA A 161 -13.14 0.56 1.88
CA ALA A 161 -12.48 1.85 1.85
C ALA A 161 -13.49 3.01 1.65
N GLU A 162 -14.50 2.81 0.82
CA GLU A 162 -15.63 3.73 0.65
C GLU A 162 -16.39 3.94 1.96
N HIS A 163 -16.77 2.88 2.64
CA HIS A 163 -17.43 2.94 3.96
C HIS A 163 -16.61 3.70 5.00
N LEU A 164 -15.29 3.54 4.94
CA LEU A 164 -14.34 4.26 5.80
C LEU A 164 -14.06 5.68 5.32
N LYS A 165 -14.65 6.13 4.22
CA LYS A 165 -14.47 7.45 3.59
C LYS A 165 -13.01 7.75 3.25
N LEU A 166 -12.28 6.74 2.82
CA LEU A 166 -10.90 6.89 2.36
C LEU A 166 -10.87 7.38 0.92
N LYS A 167 -9.87 8.20 0.60
CA LYS A 167 -9.64 8.67 -0.76
C LYS A 167 -8.95 7.56 -1.58
N PRO A 168 -9.62 6.95 -2.58
CA PRO A 168 -8.98 5.98 -3.45
C PRO A 168 -8.04 6.69 -4.42
N LEU A 169 -6.81 6.17 -4.57
CA LEU A 169 -5.83 6.66 -5.54
C LEU A 169 -5.95 5.93 -6.89
N GLY A 170 -6.59 4.77 -6.90
CA GLY A 170 -6.78 3.92 -8.08
C GLY A 170 -6.28 2.50 -7.86
N VAL A 171 -6.18 1.76 -8.96
CA VAL A 171 -5.75 0.36 -9.01
C VAL A 171 -4.43 0.23 -9.76
N VAL A 172 -3.49 -0.53 -9.20
CA VAL A 172 -2.28 -1.01 -9.88
C VAL A 172 -2.52 -2.44 -10.30
N VAL A 173 -2.42 -2.73 -11.59
CA VAL A 173 -2.43 -4.09 -12.12
C VAL A 173 -1.00 -4.57 -12.19
N ASN A 174 -0.67 -5.61 -11.42
CA ASN A 174 0.68 -6.16 -11.32
C ASN A 174 0.77 -7.56 -11.97
N MET A 175 1.97 -7.96 -12.35
CA MET A 175 2.26 -9.27 -12.94
C MET A 175 1.46 -9.57 -14.21
N SER A 176 1.12 -8.56 -15.01
CA SER A 176 0.44 -8.77 -16.29
C SER A 176 1.39 -9.38 -17.32
N HIS A 177 0.93 -10.40 -18.00
CA HIS A 177 1.63 -11.02 -19.14
C HIS A 177 1.11 -10.50 -20.49
N GLY A 178 0.02 -9.71 -20.49
CA GLY A 178 -0.63 -9.21 -21.71
C GLY A 178 -1.25 -10.32 -22.56
N LYS A 179 -1.77 -11.38 -21.93
CA LYS A 179 -2.38 -12.53 -22.59
C LYS A 179 -3.91 -12.40 -22.68
N GLY A 180 -4.53 -13.03 -23.68
CA GLY A 180 -5.96 -12.92 -23.93
C GLY A 180 -6.89 -13.49 -22.84
N HIS A 181 -6.36 -14.26 -21.88
CA HIS A 181 -7.09 -14.76 -20.73
C HIS A 181 -7.02 -13.82 -19.50
N GLU A 182 -6.26 -12.73 -19.60
CA GLU A 182 -6.19 -11.68 -18.58
C GLU A 182 -7.29 -10.65 -18.81
N LEU A 183 -7.87 -10.13 -17.74
CA LEU A 183 -8.75 -8.98 -17.81
C LEU A 183 -7.96 -7.75 -18.31
N ASN A 184 -8.53 -7.07 -19.28
CA ASN A 184 -7.97 -5.81 -19.75
C ASN A 184 -8.27 -4.66 -18.78
N LYS A 185 -7.66 -3.50 -19.04
CA LYS A 185 -7.79 -2.31 -18.19
C LYS A 185 -9.26 -1.91 -17.99
N GLN A 186 -10.06 -1.89 -19.06
CA GLN A 186 -11.45 -1.42 -19.04
C GLN A 186 -12.35 -2.38 -18.23
N GLU A 187 -12.12 -3.69 -18.35
CA GLU A 187 -12.82 -4.71 -17.58
C GLU A 187 -12.52 -4.59 -16.09
N ILE A 188 -11.25 -4.36 -15.72
CA ILE A 188 -10.86 -4.15 -14.33
C ILE A 188 -11.48 -2.87 -13.77
N GLU A 189 -11.43 -1.76 -14.52
CA GLU A 189 -12.05 -0.49 -14.13
C GLU A 189 -13.56 -0.63 -13.94
N ALA A 190 -14.22 -1.37 -14.83
CA ALA A 190 -15.67 -1.63 -14.74
C ALA A 190 -16.03 -2.47 -13.51
N LEU A 191 -15.23 -3.51 -13.18
CA LEU A 191 -15.47 -4.37 -12.03
C LEU A 191 -15.22 -3.67 -10.70
N VAL A 192 -14.10 -2.94 -10.59
CA VAL A 192 -13.69 -2.31 -9.32
C VAL A 192 -14.39 -0.97 -9.09
N GLY A 193 -14.79 -0.28 -10.16
CA GLY A 193 -15.34 1.07 -10.11
C GLY A 193 -14.28 2.15 -9.89
N LEU A 194 -12.99 1.83 -10.08
CA LEU A 194 -11.87 2.74 -9.89
C LEU A 194 -10.93 2.69 -11.09
N PRO A 195 -10.22 3.79 -11.43
CA PRO A 195 -9.30 3.80 -12.55
C PRO A 195 -8.06 2.94 -12.29
N VAL A 196 -7.60 2.25 -13.33
CA VAL A 196 -6.27 1.63 -13.36
C VAL A 196 -5.24 2.71 -13.68
N ILE A 197 -4.44 3.07 -12.68
CA ILE A 197 -3.43 4.14 -12.80
C ILE A 197 -2.09 3.63 -13.32
N SER A 198 -1.80 2.34 -13.17
CA SER A 198 -0.59 1.73 -13.69
C SER A 198 -0.78 0.24 -13.94
N THR A 199 -0.07 -0.26 -14.96
CA THR A 199 0.09 -1.70 -15.21
C THR A 199 1.58 -2.02 -15.18
N ILE A 200 1.96 -2.94 -14.30
CA ILE A 200 3.31 -3.48 -14.13
C ILE A 200 3.30 -4.89 -14.70
N ARG A 201 4.15 -5.14 -15.69
CA ARG A 201 4.26 -6.46 -16.31
C ARG A 201 4.97 -7.43 -15.39
N HIS A 202 4.83 -8.71 -15.70
CA HIS A 202 5.64 -9.75 -15.06
C HIS A 202 7.10 -9.63 -15.54
N HIS A 203 8.02 -9.38 -14.60
CA HIS A 203 9.44 -9.25 -14.88
C HIS A 203 10.24 -10.21 -13.98
N LYS A 204 11.08 -11.06 -14.58
CA LYS A 204 11.96 -11.97 -13.84
C LYS A 204 12.95 -11.24 -12.93
N GLU A 205 13.31 -10.02 -13.28
CA GLU A 205 14.19 -9.15 -12.49
C GLU A 205 13.62 -8.81 -11.11
N VAL A 206 12.29 -8.85 -10.96
CA VAL A 206 11.65 -8.70 -9.65
C VAL A 206 12.00 -9.86 -8.73
N HIS A 207 12.01 -11.10 -9.25
CA HIS A 207 12.44 -12.28 -8.47
C HIS A 207 13.91 -12.18 -8.06
N HIS A 208 14.78 -11.68 -8.96
CA HIS A 208 16.18 -11.43 -8.61
C HIS A 208 16.31 -10.36 -7.51
N SER A 209 15.47 -9.33 -7.54
CA SER A 209 15.48 -8.27 -6.50
C SER A 209 15.01 -8.81 -5.14
N LEU A 210 14.02 -9.72 -5.13
CA LEU A 210 13.58 -10.41 -3.91
C LEU A 210 14.71 -11.25 -3.30
N SER A 211 15.40 -12.05 -4.13
CA SER A 211 16.54 -12.86 -3.68
C SER A 211 17.72 -12.00 -3.21
N ALA A 212 17.93 -10.84 -3.84
CA ALA A 212 18.94 -9.87 -3.44
C ALA A 212 18.53 -9.02 -2.24
N ARG A 213 17.29 -9.15 -1.74
CA ARG A 213 16.74 -8.40 -0.61
C ARG A 213 16.89 -6.89 -0.79
N LYS A 214 16.63 -6.42 -2.01
CA LYS A 214 16.83 -5.03 -2.41
C LYS A 214 15.77 -4.61 -3.43
N PRO A 215 15.08 -3.49 -3.25
CA PRO A 215 14.11 -2.99 -4.22
C PRO A 215 14.66 -2.99 -5.64
N LEU A 216 13.84 -3.44 -6.62
CA LEU A 216 14.27 -3.54 -8.02
C LEU A 216 14.85 -2.24 -8.56
N VAL A 217 14.27 -1.11 -8.18
CA VAL A 217 14.70 0.23 -8.62
C VAL A 217 16.08 0.64 -8.10
N LEU A 218 16.59 -0.03 -7.06
CA LEU A 218 17.95 0.11 -6.56
C LEU A 218 18.86 -0.99 -7.07
N HIS A 219 18.34 -2.22 -7.19
CA HIS A 219 19.12 -3.39 -7.63
C HIS A 219 19.41 -3.35 -9.13
N ARG A 220 18.38 -3.05 -9.97
CA ARG A 220 18.48 -2.99 -11.44
C ARG A 220 17.68 -1.81 -12.00
N PRO A 221 18.11 -0.56 -11.77
CA PRO A 221 17.33 0.65 -12.06
C PRO A 221 17.03 0.90 -13.55
N ARG A 222 17.82 0.28 -14.45
CA ARG A 222 17.68 0.49 -15.91
C ARG A 222 16.71 -0.50 -16.58
N THR A 223 16.18 -1.48 -15.84
CA THR A 223 15.26 -2.50 -16.39
C THR A 223 13.89 -1.90 -16.71
N GLN A 224 13.14 -2.57 -17.59
CA GLN A 224 11.78 -2.15 -17.93
C GLN A 224 10.85 -2.20 -16.71
N GLY A 225 10.98 -3.22 -15.86
CA GLY A 225 10.22 -3.32 -14.61
C GLY A 225 10.48 -2.13 -13.68
N ALA A 226 11.75 -1.71 -13.52
CA ALA A 226 12.08 -0.53 -12.73
C ALA A 226 11.41 0.74 -13.30
N LYS A 227 11.43 0.92 -14.63
CA LYS A 227 10.78 2.06 -15.29
C LYS A 227 9.26 2.10 -15.04
N GLU A 228 8.61 0.95 -14.95
CA GLU A 228 7.17 0.87 -14.66
C GLU A 228 6.86 1.30 -13.22
N PHE A 229 7.71 0.94 -12.24
CA PHE A 229 7.61 1.47 -10.87
C PHE A 229 7.87 2.99 -10.82
N TYR A 230 8.83 3.51 -11.59
CA TYR A 230 9.07 4.96 -11.68
C TYR A 230 7.85 5.70 -12.21
N ARG A 231 7.20 5.22 -13.29
CA ARG A 231 5.98 5.83 -13.84
C ARG A 231 4.83 5.85 -12.82
N LEU A 232 4.68 4.78 -12.05
CA LEU A 232 3.69 4.76 -10.98
C LEU A 232 3.99 5.81 -9.90
N ALA A 233 5.25 5.95 -9.48
CA ALA A 233 5.63 6.97 -8.51
C ALA A 233 5.39 8.39 -9.05
N GLU A 234 5.70 8.65 -10.32
CA GLU A 234 5.39 9.91 -11.02
C GLU A 234 3.89 10.21 -11.01
N ALA A 235 3.05 9.21 -11.33
CA ALA A 235 1.60 9.34 -11.29
C ALA A 235 1.09 9.68 -9.87
N LEU A 236 1.64 9.04 -8.84
CA LEU A 236 1.26 9.32 -7.44
C LEU A 236 1.70 10.71 -6.95
N MET A 237 2.77 11.25 -7.53
CA MET A 237 3.29 12.58 -7.23
C MET A 237 2.64 13.69 -8.06
N GLY A 238 1.77 13.35 -9.03
CA GLY A 238 1.13 14.32 -9.90
C GLY A 238 2.09 14.98 -10.90
N VAL A 239 3.25 14.36 -11.15
CA VAL A 239 4.18 14.80 -12.19
C VAL A 239 3.57 14.45 -13.55
N GLU A 240 3.35 15.44 -14.39
CA GLU A 240 2.64 15.32 -15.67
C GLU A 240 3.35 14.37 -16.65
N GLN A 241 2.95 13.13 -16.64
CA GLN A 241 2.79 12.25 -17.80
C GLN A 241 1.49 11.45 -17.70
N THR A 242 0.66 11.73 -16.72
CA THR A 242 -0.69 11.17 -16.63
C THR A 242 -1.55 11.92 -17.63
N ASN A 243 -2.05 11.17 -18.61
CA ASN A 243 -3.11 11.60 -19.52
C ASN A 243 -4.13 12.45 -18.74
N PRO A 244 -4.40 13.72 -19.10
CA PRO A 244 -5.30 14.62 -18.36
C PRO A 244 -6.67 13.98 -18.02
N GLY A 245 -7.09 12.99 -18.86
CA GLY A 245 -8.26 12.17 -18.62
C GLY A 245 -8.23 11.30 -17.37
N VAL A 246 -7.06 10.92 -16.84
CA VAL A 246 -6.99 10.08 -15.62
C VAL A 246 -7.27 10.91 -14.36
N LEU A 247 -6.71 12.11 -14.27
CA LEU A 247 -6.99 13.03 -13.15
C LEU A 247 -8.44 13.54 -13.17
N ALA A 248 -8.97 13.82 -14.36
CA ALA A 248 -10.38 14.20 -14.52
C ALA A 248 -11.31 13.04 -14.13
N ARG A 249 -11.03 11.81 -14.57
CA ARG A 249 -11.77 10.60 -14.17
C ARG A 249 -11.67 10.31 -12.69
N LEU A 250 -10.50 10.45 -12.07
CA LEU A 250 -10.34 10.33 -10.62
C LEU A 250 -11.22 11.34 -9.88
N ARG A 251 -11.31 12.57 -10.39
CA ARG A 251 -12.15 13.62 -9.81
C ARG A 251 -13.65 13.36 -9.99
N GLU A 252 -14.06 12.85 -11.15
CA GLU A 252 -15.45 12.44 -11.42
C GLU A 252 -15.87 11.23 -10.57
N ILE A 253 -15.00 10.20 -10.50
CA ILE A 253 -15.25 9.01 -9.70
C ILE A 253 -15.29 9.35 -8.22
N PHE A 254 -14.37 10.21 -7.75
CA PHE A 254 -14.40 10.73 -6.39
C PHE A 254 -15.72 11.45 -6.08
N ASN A 255 -16.15 12.35 -6.97
CA ASN A 255 -17.44 13.06 -6.81
C ASN A 255 -18.63 12.09 -6.85
N ARG A 256 -18.59 11.06 -7.69
CA ARG A 256 -19.64 10.03 -7.78
C ARG A 256 -19.68 9.13 -6.54
N PHE A 257 -18.52 8.73 -6.00
CA PHE A 257 -18.39 7.94 -4.77
C PHE A 257 -18.97 8.68 -3.56
N TYR A 258 -18.81 10.00 -3.48
CA TYR A 258 -19.31 10.79 -2.36
C TYR A 258 -20.69 11.41 -2.58
N SER A 259 -21.20 11.45 -3.81
CA SER A 259 -22.55 11.97 -4.11
C SER A 259 -23.67 10.91 -4.02
N THR A 260 -23.34 9.63 -4.02
CA THR A 260 -24.30 8.52 -3.91
C THR A 260 -24.51 8.00 -2.49
N THR A 261 -24.36 8.85 -1.47
CA THR A 261 -24.81 8.49 -0.13
C THR A 261 -26.35 8.55 -0.10
N PRO A 262 -27.07 7.43 0.06
CA PRO A 262 -28.53 7.49 0.24
C PRO A 262 -28.84 8.23 1.53
N LYS A 263 -29.60 9.31 1.43
CA LYS A 263 -30.17 10.06 2.58
C LYS A 263 -31.28 9.26 3.29
N ASN A 264 -31.08 7.95 3.53
CA ASN A 264 -32.12 7.15 4.20
C ASN A 264 -31.53 6.10 5.13
N THR A 265 -31.05 6.51 6.29
CA THR A 265 -30.85 5.64 7.46
C THR A 265 -31.60 6.17 8.69
N LYS A 266 -32.85 6.60 8.50
CA LYS A 266 -33.75 6.97 9.63
C LYS A 266 -35.00 6.11 9.73
N LYS A 267 -35.02 4.87 9.20
CA LYS A 267 -36.21 4.00 9.29
C LYS A 267 -35.93 2.52 9.59
N MET A 268 -34.87 2.18 10.31
CA MET A 268 -34.65 0.80 10.78
C MET A 268 -34.28 0.74 12.28
N GLN A 269 -34.90 1.58 13.10
CA GLN A 269 -34.85 1.46 14.57
C GLN A 269 -36.26 1.53 15.19
N ALA A 270 -37.24 0.93 14.54
CA ALA A 270 -38.57 0.75 15.12
C ALA A 270 -39.24 -0.46 14.43
N GLN A 271 -38.80 -1.66 14.78
CA GLN A 271 -39.60 -2.90 14.84
C GLN A 271 -38.82 -3.93 15.64
#